data_215ebeff80d2d171691f7ad020582364
#
_entry.id   215ebeff80d2d171691f7ad020582364
#
_cell.length_a   1.000
_cell.length_b   1.000
_cell.length_c   1.000
_cell.angle_alpha   90.00
_cell.angle_beta   90.00
_cell.angle_gamma   90.00
#
_symmetry.space_group_name_H-M   'P 1'
#
loop_
_entity.id
_entity.type
_entity.pdbx_description
1 polymer ?
#
loop_
_entity_poly.entity_id
_entity_poly.type
_entity_poly.pdbx_seq_one_letter_code
_entity_poly.pdbx_strand_id
1 'polypeptide(L)'
;MFGERLNKATAVVRNIHFKFIARIPARVYLRIISLGGKNVKLVAAIISLAVSLFPAALLAQGPKPSTLAELAVYNGPDREQLLVTGAKKEGKIVWYTALAGGSYRDLARAFEAKYGVPVEAYRGASRDLIAKVLAESQAKKYLMDVAESSPPLLMLMRAMKRLTPFSVPHLAKFSADAKEEAGKSTVFWATDRESYMGFAYNKQKLPAGAVPKNYDGLLNSGLKGRMAMVTTDTGSRTVGAMLRTKGEEFLKKLHAQEITMHSVSGQAMNDMIIAGEVEASPTIFRNHALVAAEKGAPVAWVPMDIVPASAGSAGLSSYAPHPHAAVLFIDFLFSPDGQKILESYRYGSAVKDYGFKRWYIEKGMSIEQLERESDRWEKWLRELGRK
;
A
#
# COMPACT_ATOMS: atom_id res chain seq x y z
N MET A 1 -17.10 -37.22 -22.41
CA MET A 1 -16.48 -36.55 -21.22
C MET A 1 -17.47 -36.05 -20.16
N PHE A 2 -18.75 -35.81 -20.47
CA PHE A 2 -19.77 -35.41 -19.47
C PHE A 2 -20.40 -36.60 -18.72
N GLY A 3 -20.52 -37.76 -19.34
CA GLY A 3 -21.15 -38.96 -18.74
C GLY A 3 -20.32 -39.64 -17.66
N GLU A 4 -18.97 -39.62 -17.75
CA GLU A 4 -18.09 -40.25 -16.77
C GLU A 4 -18.00 -39.50 -15.44
N ARG A 5 -18.14 -38.17 -15.46
CA ARG A 5 -18.15 -37.34 -14.24
C ARG A 5 -19.46 -37.52 -13.44
N LEU A 6 -20.59 -37.71 -14.15
CA LEU A 6 -21.86 -37.97 -13.48
C LEU A 6 -21.89 -39.33 -12.77
N ASN A 7 -21.30 -40.36 -13.37
CA ASN A 7 -21.21 -41.70 -12.76
C ASN A 7 -20.27 -41.74 -11.52
N LYS A 8 -19.16 -40.99 -11.51
CA LYS A 8 -18.30 -40.91 -10.34
C LYS A 8 -18.96 -40.14 -9.20
N ALA A 9 -19.69 -39.08 -9.46
CA ALA A 9 -20.45 -38.34 -8.46
C ALA A 9 -21.54 -39.18 -7.80
N THR A 10 -22.26 -39.98 -8.60
CA THR A 10 -23.34 -40.89 -8.13
C THR A 10 -22.77 -42.03 -7.28
N ALA A 11 -21.59 -42.56 -7.61
CA ALA A 11 -20.91 -43.58 -6.82
C ALA A 11 -20.40 -43.07 -5.46
N VAL A 12 -19.92 -41.83 -5.42
CA VAL A 12 -19.47 -41.18 -4.17
C VAL A 12 -20.66 -40.90 -3.23
N VAL A 13 -21.78 -40.42 -3.79
CA VAL A 13 -23.01 -40.18 -3.00
C VAL A 13 -23.58 -41.47 -2.45
N ARG A 14 -23.58 -42.59 -3.21
CA ARG A 14 -23.97 -43.91 -2.71
C ARG A 14 -23.11 -44.42 -1.57
N ASN A 15 -21.78 -44.16 -1.63
CA ASN A 15 -20.85 -44.64 -0.61
C ASN A 15 -20.95 -43.82 0.69
N ILE A 16 -21.29 -42.55 0.59
CA ILE A 16 -21.52 -41.67 1.78
C ILE A 16 -22.86 -42.03 2.43
N HIS A 17 -23.90 -42.31 1.65
CA HIS A 17 -25.22 -42.75 2.16
C HIS A 17 -25.09 -44.03 2.98
N PHE A 18 -24.33 -45.01 2.49
CA PHE A 18 -24.14 -46.30 3.15
C PHE A 18 -23.35 -46.19 4.45
N LYS A 19 -22.32 -45.31 4.52
CA LYS A 19 -21.54 -45.08 5.72
C LYS A 19 -22.27 -44.28 6.81
N PHE A 20 -23.27 -43.49 6.45
CA PHE A 20 -24.05 -42.70 7.42
C PHE A 20 -25.13 -43.54 8.08
N ILE A 21 -25.78 -44.43 7.32
CA ILE A 21 -26.80 -45.36 7.84
C ILE A 21 -26.17 -46.38 8.81
N ALA A 22 -24.91 -46.80 8.57
CA ALA A 22 -24.19 -47.76 9.42
C ALA A 22 -23.76 -47.17 10.81
N ARG A 23 -23.94 -45.87 11.04
CA ARG A 23 -23.61 -45.20 12.32
C ARG A 23 -24.81 -44.89 13.20
N ILE A 24 -26.04 -45.26 12.79
CA ILE A 24 -27.23 -45.09 13.62
C ILE A 24 -27.24 -46.21 14.71
N PRO A 25 -27.27 -45.87 16.02
CA PRO A 25 -27.32 -46.89 17.06
C PRO A 25 -28.53 -47.83 16.87
N ALA A 26 -28.31 -49.12 16.95
CA ALA A 26 -29.32 -50.14 16.70
C ALA A 26 -30.64 -49.92 17.48
N ARG A 27 -30.56 -49.29 18.66
CA ARG A 27 -31.73 -48.90 19.47
C ARG A 27 -32.62 -47.84 18.85
N VAL A 28 -32.10 -46.98 17.98
CA VAL A 28 -32.86 -45.95 17.23
C VAL A 28 -33.55 -46.61 16.02
N TYR A 29 -32.87 -47.53 15.34
CA TYR A 29 -33.39 -48.28 14.22
C TYR A 29 -34.59 -49.16 14.58
N LEU A 30 -34.49 -49.85 15.72
CA LEU A 30 -35.60 -50.73 16.24
C LEU A 30 -36.82 -49.90 16.68
N ARG A 31 -36.64 -48.66 17.15
CA ARG A 31 -37.76 -47.80 17.54
C ARG A 31 -38.52 -47.22 16.35
N ILE A 32 -37.87 -47.06 15.19
CA ILE A 32 -38.47 -46.57 13.97
C ILE A 32 -39.33 -47.66 13.31
N ILE A 33 -38.94 -48.93 13.43
CA ILE A 33 -39.67 -50.08 12.86
C ILE A 33 -40.95 -50.40 13.69
N SER A 34 -41.00 -50.03 14.96
CA SER A 34 -42.18 -50.27 15.82
C SER A 34 -43.33 -49.27 15.64
N LEU A 35 -43.13 -48.20 14.83
CA LEU A 35 -44.17 -47.25 14.50
C LEU A 35 -44.92 -47.75 13.29
N GLY A 36 -46.21 -48.11 13.44
CA GLY A 36 -47.07 -48.68 12.41
C GLY A 36 -47.07 -47.91 11.09
N GLY A 37 -47.31 -48.60 9.98
CA GLY A 37 -47.00 -48.22 8.61
C GLY A 37 -47.45 -46.85 8.05
N LYS A 38 -48.32 -46.11 8.75
CA LYS A 38 -48.69 -44.73 8.32
C LYS A 38 -47.71 -43.67 8.75
N ASN A 39 -46.93 -43.91 9.80
CA ASN A 39 -45.96 -42.91 10.32
C ASN A 39 -44.52 -43.06 9.78
N VAL A 40 -44.20 -44.20 9.14
CA VAL A 40 -42.90 -44.44 8.50
C VAL A 40 -42.69 -43.53 7.30
N LYS A 41 -43.75 -43.23 6.52
CA LYS A 41 -43.67 -42.29 5.39
C LYS A 41 -43.43 -40.84 5.86
N LEU A 42 -43.97 -40.44 7.00
CA LEU A 42 -43.77 -39.10 7.57
C LEU A 42 -42.34 -38.91 8.12
N VAL A 43 -41.83 -39.92 8.79
CA VAL A 43 -40.44 -39.91 9.34
C VAL A 43 -39.42 -39.97 8.18
N ALA A 44 -39.67 -40.73 7.13
CA ALA A 44 -38.84 -40.77 5.95
C ALA A 44 -38.87 -39.42 5.19
N ALA A 45 -40.03 -38.75 5.11
CA ALA A 45 -40.16 -37.43 4.51
C ALA A 45 -39.43 -36.35 5.34
N ILE A 46 -39.47 -36.39 6.65
CA ILE A 46 -38.76 -35.46 7.57
C ILE A 46 -37.23 -35.68 7.47
N ILE A 47 -36.77 -36.90 7.40
CA ILE A 47 -35.35 -37.23 7.24
C ILE A 47 -34.86 -36.80 5.84
N SER A 48 -35.68 -37.00 4.79
CA SER A 48 -35.34 -36.52 3.43
C SER A 48 -35.33 -34.98 3.34
N LEU A 49 -36.25 -34.31 4.02
CA LEU A 49 -36.26 -32.83 4.09
C LEU A 49 -35.11 -32.26 4.94
N ALA A 50 -34.72 -32.92 6.02
CA ALA A 50 -33.58 -32.55 6.84
C ALA A 50 -32.21 -32.73 6.11
N VAL A 51 -32.10 -33.75 5.25
CA VAL A 51 -30.92 -34.00 4.41
C VAL A 51 -30.87 -33.03 3.22
N SER A 52 -32.01 -32.55 2.70
CA SER A 52 -32.03 -31.53 1.63
C SER A 52 -31.84 -30.11 2.13
N LEU A 53 -31.98 -29.86 3.43
CA LEU A 53 -31.71 -28.57 4.08
C LEU A 53 -30.31 -28.48 4.70
N PHE A 54 -29.45 -29.51 4.60
CA PHE A 54 -28.04 -29.35 4.86
C PHE A 54 -27.45 -28.44 3.81
N PRO A 55 -26.94 -27.26 4.18
CA PRO A 55 -26.51 -26.28 3.19
C PRO A 55 -25.42 -26.92 2.31
N ALA A 56 -25.61 -26.92 1.00
CA ALA A 56 -24.62 -27.30 -0.01
C ALA A 56 -23.32 -26.49 0.10
N ALA A 57 -23.27 -25.51 1.00
CA ALA A 57 -22.11 -24.73 1.37
C ALA A 57 -20.92 -25.53 1.95
N LEU A 58 -21.14 -26.77 2.40
CA LEU A 58 -20.06 -27.60 2.96
C LEU A 58 -19.30 -28.44 1.91
N LEU A 59 -19.76 -28.45 0.65
CA LEU A 59 -19.19 -29.29 -0.41
C LEU A 59 -18.38 -28.51 -1.49
N ALA A 60 -18.21 -27.20 -1.32
CA ALA A 60 -17.54 -26.34 -2.33
C ALA A 60 -16.27 -25.67 -1.80
N GLN A 61 -15.69 -26.09 -0.67
CA GLN A 61 -14.36 -25.63 -0.30
C GLN A 61 -13.35 -26.42 -1.13
N GLY A 62 -12.78 -25.78 -2.14
CA GLY A 62 -11.58 -26.25 -2.82
C GLY A 62 -10.44 -26.50 -1.83
N PRO A 63 -9.35 -27.12 -2.25
CA PRO A 63 -8.21 -27.33 -1.35
C PRO A 63 -7.79 -25.99 -0.73
N LYS A 64 -7.59 -25.98 0.60
CA LYS A 64 -7.15 -24.78 1.31
C LYS A 64 -5.77 -24.36 0.78
N PRO A 65 -5.54 -23.04 0.60
CA PRO A 65 -4.25 -22.55 0.14
C PRO A 65 -3.15 -22.93 1.12
N SER A 66 -2.01 -23.37 0.60
CA SER A 66 -0.88 -23.88 1.39
C SER A 66 0.45 -23.19 1.06
N THR A 67 0.54 -22.58 -0.13
CA THR A 67 1.70 -21.82 -0.57
C THR A 67 1.48 -20.32 -0.43
N LEU A 68 2.57 -19.55 -0.32
CA LEU A 68 2.50 -18.08 -0.28
C LEU A 68 1.70 -17.52 -1.47
N ALA A 69 1.93 -18.04 -2.68
CA ALA A 69 1.26 -17.57 -3.89
C ALA A 69 -0.26 -17.84 -3.85
N GLU A 70 -0.68 -18.99 -3.32
CA GLU A 70 -2.09 -19.32 -3.13
C GLU A 70 -2.74 -18.46 -2.04
N LEU A 71 -2.05 -18.28 -0.90
CA LEU A 71 -2.51 -17.42 0.20
C LEU A 71 -2.69 -15.96 -0.24
N ALA A 72 -1.74 -15.45 -1.03
CA ALA A 72 -1.70 -14.06 -1.48
C ALA A 72 -2.91 -13.67 -2.35
N VAL A 73 -3.56 -14.63 -2.99
CA VAL A 73 -4.72 -14.41 -3.88
C VAL A 73 -6.01 -15.09 -3.38
N TYR A 74 -5.95 -15.77 -2.25
CA TYR A 74 -7.12 -16.45 -1.69
C TYR A 74 -8.16 -15.45 -1.21
N ASN A 75 -9.39 -15.57 -1.71
CA ASN A 75 -10.53 -14.69 -1.39
C ASN A 75 -11.74 -15.46 -0.83
N GLY A 76 -11.50 -16.62 -0.20
CA GLY A 76 -12.56 -17.38 0.45
C GLY A 76 -13.13 -16.66 1.68
N PRO A 77 -14.36 -17.02 2.11
CA PRO A 77 -15.03 -16.38 3.24
C PRO A 77 -14.30 -16.57 4.58
N ASP A 78 -13.40 -17.56 4.65
CA ASP A 78 -12.59 -17.88 5.83
C ASP A 78 -11.15 -17.29 5.75
N ARG A 79 -10.88 -16.37 4.79
CA ARG A 79 -9.54 -15.78 4.56
C ARG A 79 -8.91 -15.27 5.86
N GLU A 80 -9.59 -14.38 6.57
CA GLU A 80 -9.03 -13.78 7.79
C GLU A 80 -8.73 -14.83 8.85
N GLN A 81 -9.65 -15.75 9.10
CA GLN A 81 -9.47 -16.83 10.09
C GLN A 81 -8.31 -17.76 9.71
N LEU A 82 -8.18 -18.10 8.43
CA LEU A 82 -7.09 -18.93 7.91
C LEU A 82 -5.74 -18.22 8.10
N LEU A 83 -5.64 -16.95 7.72
CA LEU A 83 -4.41 -16.16 7.85
C LEU A 83 -4.02 -15.96 9.31
N VAL A 84 -4.97 -15.59 10.19
CA VAL A 84 -4.70 -15.42 11.63
C VAL A 84 -4.24 -16.73 12.29
N THR A 85 -4.89 -17.84 11.94
CA THR A 85 -4.52 -19.15 12.49
C THR A 85 -3.11 -19.57 12.06
N GLY A 86 -2.76 -19.36 10.80
CA GLY A 86 -1.43 -19.64 10.25
C GLY A 86 -0.38 -18.72 10.85
N ALA A 87 -0.63 -17.41 10.88
CA ALA A 87 0.28 -16.40 11.41
C ALA A 87 0.64 -16.63 12.89
N LYS A 88 -0.34 -17.05 13.72
CA LYS A 88 -0.08 -17.43 15.12
C LYS A 88 0.82 -18.64 15.24
N LYS A 89 0.76 -19.60 14.32
CA LYS A 89 1.66 -20.76 14.29
C LYS A 89 3.05 -20.38 13.83
N GLU A 90 3.16 -19.42 12.89
CA GLU A 90 4.43 -18.87 12.41
C GLU A 90 5.12 -18.00 13.48
N GLY A 91 4.35 -17.42 14.40
CA GLY A 91 4.83 -16.80 15.62
C GLY A 91 5.23 -15.34 15.49
N LYS A 92 5.47 -14.82 14.26
CA LYS A 92 5.85 -13.42 14.00
C LYS A 92 5.69 -13.03 12.54
N ILE A 93 5.94 -11.73 12.27
CA ILE A 93 6.21 -11.18 10.94
C ILE A 93 7.51 -10.37 10.98
N VAL A 94 8.32 -10.41 9.91
CA VAL A 94 9.49 -9.56 9.71
C VAL A 94 9.18 -8.49 8.65
N TRP A 95 9.09 -7.25 9.10
CA TRP A 95 8.71 -6.11 8.27
C TRP A 95 9.88 -5.15 8.04
N TYR A 96 10.31 -4.98 6.78
CA TYR A 96 11.27 -3.95 6.42
C TYR A 96 10.53 -2.69 6.00
N THR A 97 10.82 -1.55 6.66
CA THR A 97 10.04 -0.32 6.45
C THR A 97 10.91 0.93 6.40
N ALA A 98 10.53 1.85 5.51
CA ALA A 98 11.06 3.20 5.45
C ALA A 98 10.18 4.24 6.17
N LEU A 99 9.08 3.83 6.77
CA LEU A 99 8.23 4.71 7.57
C LEU A 99 9.02 5.41 8.68
N ALA A 100 8.82 6.71 8.81
CA ALA A 100 9.55 7.54 9.76
C ALA A 100 8.75 7.78 11.05
N GLY A 101 9.45 8.24 12.09
CA GLY A 101 8.84 8.68 13.35
C GLY A 101 8.16 7.55 14.12
N GLY A 102 6.95 7.82 14.62
CA GLY A 102 6.15 6.88 15.41
C GLY A 102 5.27 5.95 14.57
N SER A 103 5.01 6.30 13.30
CA SER A 103 3.98 5.65 12.49
C SER A 103 4.16 4.14 12.32
N TYR A 104 5.39 3.68 12.07
CA TYR A 104 5.65 2.24 11.94
C TYR A 104 5.45 1.49 13.27
N ARG A 105 5.78 2.11 14.41
CA ARG A 105 5.56 1.51 15.74
C ARG A 105 4.08 1.42 16.08
N ASP A 106 3.29 2.43 15.69
CA ASP A 106 1.85 2.43 15.93
C ASP A 106 1.14 1.41 15.05
N LEU A 107 1.57 1.25 13.79
CA LEU A 107 1.09 0.16 12.92
C LEU A 107 1.43 -1.21 13.50
N ALA A 108 2.68 -1.43 13.93
CA ALA A 108 3.10 -2.69 14.54
C ALA A 108 2.27 -3.01 15.78
N ARG A 109 2.16 -2.06 16.72
CA ARG A 109 1.35 -2.23 17.94
C ARG A 109 -0.13 -2.53 17.66
N ALA A 110 -0.72 -1.84 16.67
CA ALA A 110 -2.11 -2.05 16.32
C ALA A 110 -2.34 -3.43 15.69
N PHE A 111 -1.41 -3.89 14.86
CA PHE A 111 -1.44 -5.25 14.30
C PHE A 111 -1.29 -6.31 15.40
N GLU A 112 -0.29 -6.16 16.27
CA GLU A 112 -0.05 -7.04 17.41
C GLU A 112 -1.28 -7.13 18.35
N ALA A 113 -1.86 -5.97 18.68
CA ALA A 113 -3.05 -5.89 19.53
C ALA A 113 -4.27 -6.58 18.90
N LYS A 114 -4.44 -6.44 17.56
CA LYS A 114 -5.57 -7.00 16.83
C LYS A 114 -5.47 -8.51 16.63
N TYR A 115 -4.29 -9.01 16.29
CA TYR A 115 -4.11 -10.39 15.82
C TYR A 115 -3.30 -11.27 16.78
N GLY A 116 -2.60 -10.69 17.74
CA GLY A 116 -1.74 -11.42 18.67
C GLY A 116 -0.50 -12.03 18.00
N VAL A 117 0.00 -11.39 16.92
CA VAL A 117 1.18 -11.82 16.17
C VAL A 117 2.25 -10.72 16.25
N PRO A 118 3.42 -10.98 16.85
CA PRO A 118 4.51 -10.02 17.00
C PRO A 118 5.05 -9.50 15.65
N VAL A 119 5.42 -8.20 15.60
CA VAL A 119 6.01 -7.55 14.44
C VAL A 119 7.48 -7.22 14.70
N GLU A 120 8.39 -7.93 14.06
CA GLU A 120 9.81 -7.57 14.00
C GLU A 120 10.04 -6.54 12.90
N ALA A 121 10.03 -5.26 13.25
CA ALA A 121 10.24 -4.19 12.28
C ALA A 121 11.73 -3.83 12.16
N TYR A 122 12.29 -3.96 10.95
CA TYR A 122 13.58 -3.37 10.59
C TYR A 122 13.33 -2.04 9.87
N ARG A 123 13.62 -0.92 10.56
CA ARG A 123 13.46 0.43 10.00
C ARG A 123 14.79 0.94 9.43
N GLY A 124 14.80 1.33 8.17
CA GLY A 124 15.92 1.97 7.49
C GLY A 124 15.48 3.05 6.51
N ALA A 125 16.38 3.90 6.04
CA ALA A 125 16.10 4.70 4.86
C ALA A 125 15.99 3.78 3.62
N SER A 126 15.27 4.21 2.58
CA SER A 126 15.06 3.37 1.38
C SER A 126 16.37 2.83 0.80
N ARG A 127 17.44 3.64 0.78
CA ARG A 127 18.78 3.22 0.33
C ARG A 127 19.38 2.11 1.20
N ASP A 128 19.21 2.19 2.51
CA ASP A 128 19.73 1.19 3.45
C ASP A 128 18.96 -0.13 3.29
N LEU A 129 17.65 -0.06 3.05
CA LEU A 129 16.82 -1.22 2.77
C LEU A 129 17.23 -1.89 1.44
N ILE A 130 17.53 -1.11 0.40
CA ILE A 130 18.06 -1.62 -0.88
C ILE A 130 19.38 -2.37 -0.65
N ALA A 131 20.34 -1.75 0.05
CA ALA A 131 21.62 -2.37 0.35
C ALA A 131 21.46 -3.68 1.14
N LYS A 132 20.56 -3.67 2.15
CA LYS A 132 20.26 -4.86 2.96
C LYS A 132 19.66 -5.99 2.12
N VAL A 133 18.65 -5.70 1.30
CA VAL A 133 18.01 -6.70 0.44
C VAL A 133 19.00 -7.28 -0.58
N LEU A 134 19.90 -6.47 -1.13
CA LEU A 134 20.96 -6.95 -2.03
C LEU A 134 21.94 -7.87 -1.30
N ALA A 135 22.42 -7.48 -0.12
CA ALA A 135 23.35 -8.29 0.67
C ALA A 135 22.72 -9.63 1.10
N GLU A 136 21.47 -9.62 1.55
CA GLU A 136 20.73 -10.84 1.89
C GLU A 136 20.54 -11.75 0.67
N SER A 137 20.24 -11.16 -0.49
CA SER A 137 20.09 -11.89 -1.75
C SER A 137 21.40 -12.58 -2.18
N GLN A 138 22.53 -11.87 -2.06
CA GLN A 138 23.85 -12.43 -2.35
C GLN A 138 24.20 -13.57 -1.39
N ALA A 139 23.86 -13.42 -0.11
CA ALA A 139 24.07 -14.44 0.91
C ALA A 139 23.04 -15.58 0.86
N LYS A 140 22.02 -15.51 -0.02
CA LYS A 140 20.86 -16.43 -0.10
C LYS A 140 20.11 -16.55 1.24
N LYS A 141 20.11 -15.48 2.03
CA LYS A 141 19.38 -15.34 3.30
C LYS A 141 18.18 -14.43 3.07
N TYR A 142 16.99 -14.96 3.21
CA TYR A 142 15.74 -14.24 2.98
C TYR A 142 15.02 -14.12 4.30
N LEU A 143 15.14 -12.96 4.94
CA LEU A 143 14.62 -12.74 6.30
C LEU A 143 13.30 -11.96 6.29
N MET A 144 13.03 -11.22 5.23
CA MET A 144 11.93 -10.27 5.13
C MET A 144 10.65 -10.94 4.60
N ASP A 145 9.53 -10.67 5.27
CA ASP A 145 8.19 -11.06 4.82
C ASP A 145 7.54 -9.98 3.95
N VAL A 146 7.55 -8.73 4.44
CA VAL A 146 6.95 -7.58 3.78
C VAL A 146 7.96 -6.44 3.68
N ALA A 147 8.09 -5.86 2.47
CA ALA A 147 8.79 -4.62 2.22
C ALA A 147 7.81 -3.44 2.18
N GLU A 148 8.07 -2.38 2.92
CA GLU A 148 7.44 -1.08 2.75
C GLU A 148 8.53 -0.02 2.56
N SER A 149 8.50 0.68 1.41
CA SER A 149 9.48 1.71 1.08
C SER A 149 8.98 2.57 -0.08
N SER A 150 9.80 3.52 -0.51
CA SER A 150 9.60 4.15 -1.82
C SER A 150 9.72 3.12 -2.95
N PRO A 151 9.04 3.33 -4.09
CA PRO A 151 8.96 2.37 -5.19
C PRO A 151 10.29 1.82 -5.71
N PRO A 152 11.44 2.54 -5.73
CA PRO A 152 12.71 1.99 -6.23
C PRO A 152 13.13 0.67 -5.58
N LEU A 153 12.90 0.47 -4.27
CA LEU A 153 13.16 -0.84 -3.64
C LEU A 153 12.29 -1.94 -4.25
N LEU A 154 10.99 -1.67 -4.43
CA LEU A 154 10.04 -2.65 -4.95
C LEU A 154 10.28 -2.91 -6.45
N MET A 155 10.69 -1.89 -7.21
CA MET A 155 11.12 -2.02 -8.62
C MET A 155 12.34 -2.95 -8.72
N LEU A 156 13.34 -2.76 -7.85
CA LEU A 156 14.51 -3.64 -7.76
C LEU A 156 14.09 -5.07 -7.41
N MET A 157 13.27 -5.26 -6.39
CA MET A 157 12.78 -6.57 -5.97
C MET A 157 12.01 -7.25 -7.10
N ARG A 158 11.19 -6.50 -7.86
CA ARG A 158 10.48 -7.03 -9.05
C ARG A 158 11.48 -7.49 -10.12
N ALA A 159 12.48 -6.68 -10.45
CA ALA A 159 13.52 -7.02 -11.43
C ALA A 159 14.28 -8.30 -11.02
N MET A 160 14.52 -8.49 -9.72
CA MET A 160 15.14 -9.68 -9.15
C MET A 160 14.16 -10.87 -9.00
N LYS A 161 12.88 -10.74 -9.41
CA LYS A 161 11.82 -11.74 -9.21
C LYS A 161 11.63 -12.10 -7.73
N ARG A 162 11.65 -11.09 -6.85
CA ARG A 162 11.55 -11.21 -5.39
C ARG A 162 10.23 -10.72 -4.81
N LEU A 163 9.25 -10.42 -5.66
CA LEU A 163 7.90 -10.04 -5.25
C LEU A 163 6.90 -11.09 -5.67
N THR A 164 6.03 -11.48 -4.75
CA THR A 164 4.85 -12.30 -5.01
C THR A 164 3.67 -11.37 -5.30
N PRO A 165 2.99 -11.53 -6.46
CA PRO A 165 1.73 -10.83 -6.71
C PRO A 165 0.69 -11.18 -5.67
N PHE A 166 -0.06 -10.17 -5.20
CA PHE A 166 -1.10 -10.37 -4.21
C PHE A 166 -2.39 -9.62 -4.56
N SER A 167 -3.48 -10.04 -3.94
CA SER A 167 -4.78 -9.38 -3.97
C SER A 167 -5.31 -9.25 -2.55
N VAL A 168 -5.73 -8.05 -2.17
CA VAL A 168 -6.41 -7.82 -0.88
C VAL A 168 -7.74 -7.11 -1.12
N PRO A 169 -8.78 -7.40 -0.33
CA PRO A 169 -10.14 -6.89 -0.58
C PRO A 169 -10.21 -5.36 -0.65
N HIS A 170 -9.37 -4.67 0.13
CA HIS A 170 -9.41 -3.21 0.23
C HIS A 170 -8.81 -2.48 -0.98
N LEU A 171 -7.93 -3.12 -1.77
CA LEU A 171 -7.29 -2.51 -2.93
C LEU A 171 -8.25 -2.14 -4.08
N ALA A 172 -9.47 -2.68 -4.08
CA ALA A 172 -10.50 -2.28 -5.04
C ALA A 172 -10.86 -0.79 -4.95
N LYS A 173 -10.68 -0.17 -3.77
CA LYS A 173 -10.95 1.26 -3.51
C LYS A 173 -9.79 2.18 -3.85
N PHE A 174 -8.59 1.63 -4.09
CA PHE A 174 -7.39 2.40 -4.40
C PHE A 174 -7.37 2.81 -5.87
N SER A 175 -6.88 4.02 -6.17
CA SER A 175 -6.74 4.47 -7.56
C SER A 175 -5.81 3.53 -8.35
N ALA A 176 -6.02 3.44 -9.66
CA ALA A 176 -5.17 2.62 -10.53
C ALA A 176 -3.70 3.05 -10.50
N ASP A 177 -3.45 4.37 -10.40
CA ASP A 177 -2.11 4.93 -10.34
C ASP A 177 -1.35 4.57 -9.06
N ALA A 178 -2.07 4.26 -7.97
CA ALA A 178 -1.48 3.85 -6.69
C ALA A 178 -1.14 2.35 -6.63
N LYS A 179 -1.30 1.62 -7.73
CA LYS A 179 -1.09 0.16 -7.81
C LYS A 179 -0.14 -0.18 -8.94
N GLU A 180 0.81 -1.06 -8.70
CA GLU A 180 1.61 -1.67 -9.76
C GLU A 180 1.04 -3.04 -10.08
N GLU A 181 0.33 -3.12 -11.19
CA GLU A 181 -0.41 -4.32 -11.57
C GLU A 181 0.54 -5.45 -11.99
N ALA A 182 0.21 -6.68 -11.56
CA ALA A 182 0.94 -7.91 -11.89
C ALA A 182 0.11 -8.84 -12.79
N GLY A 183 -1.17 -8.54 -12.97
CA GLY A 183 -2.13 -9.30 -13.77
C GLY A 183 -3.55 -8.96 -13.39
N LYS A 184 -4.52 -9.73 -13.85
CA LYS A 184 -5.94 -9.50 -13.51
C LYS A 184 -6.13 -9.58 -11.98
N SER A 185 -6.55 -8.48 -11.38
CA SER A 185 -6.88 -8.36 -9.95
C SER A 185 -5.72 -8.59 -8.98
N THR A 186 -4.46 -8.61 -9.43
CA THR A 186 -3.28 -8.73 -8.57
C THR A 186 -2.30 -7.59 -8.79
N VAL A 187 -1.53 -7.25 -7.74
CA VAL A 187 -0.52 -6.21 -7.77
C VAL A 187 0.83 -6.74 -7.26
N PHE A 188 1.95 -6.21 -7.76
CA PHE A 188 3.26 -6.42 -7.16
C PHE A 188 3.44 -5.60 -5.88
N TRP A 189 2.90 -4.37 -5.89
CA TRP A 189 2.81 -3.49 -4.72
C TRP A 189 1.67 -2.51 -4.88
N ALA A 190 1.27 -1.92 -3.78
CA ALA A 190 0.35 -0.80 -3.75
C ALA A 190 0.88 0.30 -2.82
N THR A 191 0.46 1.53 -3.07
CA THR A 191 0.80 2.69 -2.26
C THR A 191 0.00 2.66 -0.97
N ASP A 192 0.68 2.52 0.16
CA ASP A 192 0.07 2.53 1.48
C ASP A 192 -0.08 3.95 2.05
N ARG A 193 0.81 4.88 1.66
CA ARG A 193 0.80 6.28 2.06
C ARG A 193 1.34 7.21 0.99
N GLU A 194 0.95 8.47 1.08
CA GLU A 194 1.38 9.50 0.14
C GLU A 194 1.88 10.75 0.88
N SER A 195 2.99 11.32 0.41
CA SER A 195 3.44 12.66 0.79
C SER A 195 3.44 13.54 -0.44
N TYR A 196 2.70 14.65 -0.39
CA TYR A 196 2.47 15.51 -1.54
C TYR A 196 3.40 16.72 -1.53
N MET A 197 4.16 16.93 -2.61
CA MET A 197 5.02 18.07 -2.80
C MET A 197 4.26 19.23 -3.44
N GLY A 198 4.41 20.43 -2.88
CA GLY A 198 3.76 21.61 -3.40
C GLY A 198 4.35 22.90 -2.84
N PHE A 199 3.68 23.99 -3.09
CA PHE A 199 4.13 25.31 -2.68
C PHE A 199 3.66 25.63 -1.25
N ALA A 200 4.63 25.94 -0.37
CA ALA A 200 4.33 26.46 0.96
C ALA A 200 4.89 27.87 1.13
N TYR A 201 4.24 28.66 1.96
CA TYR A 201 4.61 30.04 2.19
C TYR A 201 4.25 30.51 3.59
N ASN A 202 4.96 31.54 4.07
CA ASN A 202 4.65 32.25 5.31
C ASN A 202 3.51 33.25 5.05
N LYS A 203 2.38 33.05 5.71
CA LYS A 203 1.16 33.90 5.56
C LYS A 203 1.35 35.34 6.02
N GLN A 204 2.35 35.62 6.88
CA GLN A 204 2.65 36.95 7.39
C GLN A 204 3.66 37.71 6.52
N LYS A 205 4.45 36.97 5.69
CA LYS A 205 5.51 37.56 4.86
C LYS A 205 5.11 37.69 3.40
N LEU A 206 4.45 36.65 2.84
CA LEU A 206 4.07 36.65 1.43
C LEU A 206 2.69 37.29 1.24
N PRO A 207 2.56 38.36 0.41
CA PRO A 207 1.25 38.95 0.10
C PRO A 207 0.33 37.95 -0.61
N ALA A 208 -0.96 37.97 -0.28
CA ALA A 208 -1.95 37.03 -0.86
C ALA A 208 -1.97 37.04 -2.40
N GLY A 209 -1.77 38.21 -3.03
CA GLY A 209 -1.70 38.36 -4.50
C GLY A 209 -0.47 37.72 -5.16
N ALA A 210 0.57 37.38 -4.36
CA ALA A 210 1.74 36.69 -4.86
C ALA A 210 1.65 35.16 -4.76
N VAL A 211 0.65 34.62 -4.04
CA VAL A 211 0.49 33.18 -3.86
C VAL A 211 0.11 32.52 -5.19
N PRO A 212 0.94 31.60 -5.74
CA PRO A 212 0.68 30.96 -7.03
C PRO A 212 -0.48 29.96 -6.93
N LYS A 213 -1.23 29.80 -8.02
CA LYS A 213 -2.29 28.78 -8.14
C LYS A 213 -1.86 27.61 -9.02
N ASN A 214 -0.74 27.73 -9.72
CA ASN A 214 -0.16 26.77 -10.65
C ASN A 214 1.32 27.10 -10.86
N TYR A 215 2.04 26.31 -11.64
CA TYR A 215 3.46 26.56 -11.93
C TYR A 215 3.70 27.89 -12.66
N ASP A 216 2.82 28.31 -13.58
CA ASP A 216 3.00 29.62 -14.26
C ASP A 216 2.99 30.78 -13.26
N GLY A 217 2.23 30.64 -12.17
CA GLY A 217 2.20 31.60 -11.07
C GLY A 217 3.53 31.79 -10.35
N LEU A 218 4.48 30.83 -10.47
CA LEU A 218 5.84 30.98 -9.93
C LEU A 218 6.65 32.06 -10.67
N LEU A 219 6.22 32.44 -11.87
CA LEU A 219 6.84 33.53 -12.65
C LEU A 219 6.31 34.93 -12.25
N ASN A 220 5.42 35.01 -11.27
CA ASN A 220 4.94 36.29 -10.74
C ASN A 220 6.11 37.13 -10.19
N SER A 221 6.20 38.38 -10.62
CA SER A 221 7.25 39.32 -10.16
C SER A 221 7.26 39.54 -8.65
N GLY A 222 6.09 39.37 -7.99
CA GLY A 222 5.98 39.41 -6.53
C GLY A 222 6.65 38.27 -5.79
N LEU A 223 7.14 37.23 -6.52
CA LEU A 223 7.90 36.09 -5.97
C LEU A 223 9.40 36.20 -6.24
N LYS A 224 9.85 37.18 -7.06
CA LYS A 224 11.25 37.32 -7.41
C LYS A 224 12.11 37.56 -6.17
N GLY A 225 13.13 36.72 -5.97
CA GLY A 225 14.03 36.76 -4.80
C GLY A 225 13.42 36.31 -3.48
N ARG A 226 12.15 35.82 -3.47
CA ARG A 226 11.42 35.42 -2.25
C ARG A 226 11.25 33.91 -2.11
N MET A 227 11.67 33.16 -3.10
CA MET A 227 11.54 31.70 -3.11
C MET A 227 12.85 31.02 -2.79
N ALA A 228 12.74 29.87 -2.13
CA ALA A 228 13.86 28.93 -1.96
C ALA A 228 13.44 27.51 -2.39
N MET A 229 14.42 26.71 -2.81
CA MET A 229 14.23 25.29 -3.09
C MET A 229 15.29 24.45 -2.39
N VAL A 230 14.92 23.21 -2.01
CA VAL A 230 15.90 22.25 -1.50
C VAL A 230 16.65 21.58 -2.65
N THR A 231 17.96 21.28 -2.44
CA THR A 231 18.81 20.59 -3.42
C THR A 231 18.75 19.06 -3.32
N THR A 232 17.87 18.54 -2.47
CA THR A 232 17.66 17.10 -2.28
C THR A 232 16.76 16.49 -3.35
N ASP A 233 16.54 15.17 -3.31
CA ASP A 233 15.61 14.45 -4.16
C ASP A 233 14.20 15.10 -4.23
N THR A 234 13.73 15.73 -3.16
CA THR A 234 12.47 16.50 -3.16
C THR A 234 12.51 17.66 -4.17
N GLY A 235 13.64 18.38 -4.24
CA GLY A 235 13.81 19.46 -5.21
C GLY A 235 13.85 18.96 -6.64
N SER A 236 14.62 17.90 -6.94
CA SER A 236 14.72 17.33 -8.28
C SER A 236 13.37 16.78 -8.76
N ARG A 237 12.61 16.11 -7.91
CA ARG A 237 11.24 15.61 -8.22
C ARG A 237 10.25 16.74 -8.49
N THR A 238 10.37 17.86 -7.77
CA THR A 238 9.57 19.06 -8.05
C THR A 238 9.91 19.65 -9.40
N VAL A 239 11.20 19.73 -9.77
CA VAL A 239 11.65 20.11 -11.12
C VAL A 239 11.13 19.12 -12.17
N GLY A 240 11.12 17.83 -11.88
CA GLY A 240 10.52 16.81 -12.74
C GLY A 240 9.05 17.08 -13.06
N ALA A 241 8.27 17.52 -12.06
CA ALA A 241 6.87 17.89 -12.25
C ALA A 241 6.72 19.16 -13.11
N MET A 242 7.58 20.15 -12.92
CA MET A 242 7.63 21.35 -13.75
C MET A 242 7.98 21.00 -15.20
N LEU A 243 9.02 20.19 -15.44
CA LEU A 243 9.39 19.71 -16.77
C LEU A 243 8.26 18.97 -17.47
N ARG A 244 7.62 18.05 -16.74
CA ARG A 244 6.50 17.25 -17.25
C ARG A 244 5.31 18.12 -17.69
N THR A 245 5.08 19.22 -16.97
CA THR A 245 3.87 20.04 -17.12
C THR A 245 4.10 21.24 -18.04
N LYS A 246 5.27 21.87 -17.93
CA LYS A 246 5.57 23.16 -18.59
C LYS A 246 6.76 23.10 -19.55
N GLY A 247 7.59 22.04 -19.49
CA GLY A 247 8.78 21.88 -20.33
C GLY A 247 9.97 22.74 -19.90
N GLU A 248 11.04 22.67 -20.69
CA GLU A 248 12.33 23.30 -20.37
C GLU A 248 12.30 24.84 -20.48
N GLU A 249 11.52 25.39 -21.41
CA GLU A 249 11.39 26.84 -21.55
C GLU A 249 10.81 27.53 -20.33
N PHE A 250 9.95 26.84 -19.59
CA PHE A 250 9.46 27.32 -18.31
C PHE A 250 10.58 27.40 -17.27
N LEU A 251 11.46 26.39 -17.18
CA LEU A 251 12.57 26.40 -16.24
C LEU A 251 13.59 27.50 -16.56
N LYS A 252 13.85 27.76 -17.84
CA LYS A 252 14.68 28.90 -18.26
C LYS A 252 14.10 30.23 -17.78
N LYS A 253 12.77 30.41 -17.87
CA LYS A 253 12.08 31.61 -17.34
C LYS A 253 12.12 31.65 -15.82
N LEU A 254 11.97 30.49 -15.15
CA LEU A 254 11.97 30.37 -13.70
C LEU A 254 13.33 30.74 -13.10
N HIS A 255 14.43 30.53 -13.81
CA HIS A 255 15.76 30.96 -13.40
C HIS A 255 15.82 32.48 -13.09
N ALA A 256 15.09 33.31 -13.85
CA ALA A 256 15.02 34.74 -13.61
C ALA A 256 14.32 35.16 -12.30
N GLN A 257 13.70 34.21 -11.58
CA GLN A 257 13.07 34.43 -10.27
C GLN A 257 14.07 34.48 -9.11
N GLU A 258 15.36 34.26 -9.35
CA GLU A 258 16.43 34.36 -8.33
C GLU A 258 16.16 33.47 -7.10
N ILE A 259 15.81 32.21 -7.37
CA ILE A 259 15.49 31.23 -6.33
C ILE A 259 16.77 30.85 -5.56
N THR A 260 16.73 30.94 -4.23
CA THR A 260 17.84 30.47 -3.40
C THR A 260 17.80 28.95 -3.19
N MET A 261 18.98 28.33 -3.19
CA MET A 261 19.12 26.89 -3.09
C MET A 261 19.71 26.48 -1.73
N HIS A 262 19.05 25.54 -1.05
CA HIS A 262 19.46 25.08 0.29
C HIS A 262 19.64 23.57 0.33
N SER A 263 20.79 23.12 0.83
CA SER A 263 21.09 21.69 1.05
C SER A 263 20.54 21.23 2.40
N VAL A 264 19.21 21.32 2.56
CA VAL A 264 18.50 20.95 3.78
C VAL A 264 17.35 19.98 3.46
N SER A 265 16.79 19.35 4.48
CA SER A 265 15.57 18.53 4.32
C SER A 265 14.34 19.40 4.05
N GLY A 266 13.29 18.81 3.47
CA GLY A 266 12.00 19.51 3.29
C GLY A 266 11.38 19.96 4.63
N GLN A 267 11.63 19.24 5.74
CA GLN A 267 11.21 19.68 7.07
C GLN A 267 11.97 20.94 7.50
N ALA A 268 13.29 20.93 7.40
CA ALA A 268 14.09 22.10 7.77
C ALA A 268 13.75 23.33 6.92
N MET A 269 13.49 23.16 5.61
CA MET A 269 12.98 24.24 4.76
C MET A 269 11.63 24.77 5.23
N ASN A 270 10.71 23.89 5.65
CA ASN A 270 9.43 24.32 6.23
C ASN A 270 9.62 25.12 7.53
N ASP A 271 10.59 24.73 8.36
CA ASP A 271 10.92 25.45 9.61
C ASP A 271 11.48 26.84 9.30
N MET A 272 12.34 27.00 8.27
CA MET A 272 12.82 28.29 7.76
C MET A 272 11.66 29.18 7.25
N ILE A 273 10.65 28.60 6.58
CA ILE A 273 9.46 29.33 6.18
C ILE A 273 8.67 29.81 7.40
N ILE A 274 8.50 28.98 8.42
CA ILE A 274 7.82 29.33 9.67
C ILE A 274 8.54 30.47 10.39
N ALA A 275 9.86 30.41 10.47
CA ALA A 275 10.70 31.44 11.06
C ALA A 275 10.73 32.75 10.24
N GLY A 276 10.33 32.72 8.96
CA GLY A 276 10.34 33.86 8.05
C GLY A 276 11.74 34.16 7.47
N GLU A 277 12.67 33.21 7.57
CA GLU A 277 14.00 33.26 6.91
C GLU A 277 13.87 33.04 5.40
N VAL A 278 12.88 32.23 4.99
CA VAL A 278 12.44 32.01 3.64
C VAL A 278 10.96 32.35 3.56
N GLU A 279 10.54 33.09 2.54
CA GLU A 279 9.12 33.48 2.45
C GLU A 279 8.26 32.37 1.83
N ALA A 280 8.80 31.62 0.86
CA ALA A 280 8.07 30.56 0.16
C ALA A 280 9.00 29.52 -0.47
N SER A 281 8.46 28.31 -0.68
CA SER A 281 9.15 27.23 -1.39
C SER A 281 8.17 26.31 -2.11
N PRO A 282 8.43 25.91 -3.37
CA PRO A 282 7.65 24.91 -4.09
C PRO A 282 8.03 23.46 -3.72
N THR A 283 8.93 23.23 -2.78
CA THR A 283 9.52 21.92 -2.45
C THR A 283 9.09 21.40 -1.06
N ILE A 284 7.91 21.77 -0.59
CA ILE A 284 7.44 21.42 0.75
C ILE A 284 6.40 20.31 0.69
N PHE A 285 6.56 19.31 1.55
CA PHE A 285 5.54 18.31 1.77
C PHE A 285 4.33 18.88 2.52
N ARG A 286 3.14 18.59 1.99
CA ARG A 286 1.85 19.02 2.54
C ARG A 286 1.71 18.69 4.03
N ASN A 287 2.07 17.47 4.45
CA ASN A 287 1.97 17.04 5.83
C ASN A 287 2.84 17.88 6.78
N HIS A 288 4.03 18.33 6.38
CA HIS A 288 4.89 19.20 7.21
C HIS A 288 4.20 20.55 7.47
N ALA A 289 3.69 21.18 6.42
CA ALA A 289 3.00 22.47 6.54
C ALA A 289 1.70 22.36 7.34
N LEU A 290 0.90 21.29 7.12
CA LEU A 290 -0.36 21.11 7.84
C LEU A 290 -0.15 20.88 9.34
N VAL A 291 0.77 19.99 9.72
CA VAL A 291 1.09 19.71 11.13
C VAL A 291 1.57 20.98 11.85
N ALA A 292 2.36 21.80 11.17
CA ALA A 292 2.81 23.07 11.73
C ALA A 292 1.67 24.11 11.85
N ALA A 293 0.83 24.23 10.80
CA ALA A 293 -0.30 25.16 10.81
C ALA A 293 -1.34 24.82 11.89
N GLU A 294 -1.59 23.54 12.15
CA GLU A 294 -2.46 23.08 13.25
C GLU A 294 -1.93 23.47 14.63
N LYS A 295 -0.64 23.66 14.76
CA LYS A 295 0.03 24.17 15.99
C LYS A 295 0.11 25.71 16.02
N GLY A 296 -0.55 26.40 15.09
CA GLY A 296 -0.59 27.85 15.01
C GLY A 296 0.55 28.51 14.22
N ALA A 297 1.44 27.74 13.56
CA ALA A 297 2.49 28.31 12.74
C ALA A 297 1.94 29.10 11.54
N PRO A 298 2.58 30.21 11.12
CA PRO A 298 2.08 31.08 10.05
C PRO A 298 2.38 30.52 8.65
N VAL A 299 2.28 29.22 8.46
CA VAL A 299 2.55 28.55 7.18
C VAL A 299 1.23 28.09 6.52
N ALA A 300 1.20 28.14 5.19
CA ALA A 300 0.13 27.53 4.38
C ALA A 300 0.75 26.77 3.23
N TRP A 301 -0.01 25.80 2.68
CA TRP A 301 0.39 24.96 1.55
C TRP A 301 -0.68 24.99 0.46
N VAL A 302 -0.26 25.08 -0.80
CA VAL A 302 -1.13 25.02 -1.96
C VAL A 302 -0.61 24.02 -2.99
N PRO A 303 -1.53 23.30 -3.69
CA PRO A 303 -1.14 22.41 -4.79
C PRO A 303 -0.75 23.21 -6.04
N MET A 304 0.02 22.58 -6.93
CA MET A 304 0.33 23.09 -8.26
C MET A 304 -0.47 22.33 -9.34
N ASP A 305 -0.21 22.58 -10.63
CA ASP A 305 -0.90 21.93 -11.77
C ASP A 305 -0.97 20.41 -11.67
N ILE A 306 0.14 19.81 -11.27
CA ILE A 306 0.22 18.43 -10.81
C ILE A 306 1.01 18.40 -9.50
N VAL A 307 0.62 17.48 -8.62
CA VAL A 307 1.23 17.33 -7.31
C VAL A 307 2.06 16.04 -7.28
N PRO A 308 3.39 16.14 -7.28
CA PRO A 308 4.23 14.95 -7.12
C PRO A 308 3.88 14.24 -5.82
N ALA A 309 3.55 12.97 -5.91
CA ALA A 309 3.29 12.10 -4.77
C ALA A 309 4.53 11.27 -4.49
N SER A 310 5.21 11.55 -3.38
CA SER A 310 6.21 10.62 -2.84
C SER A 310 5.46 9.48 -2.17
N ALA A 311 5.29 8.40 -2.91
CA ALA A 311 4.59 7.22 -2.45
C ALA A 311 5.46 6.38 -1.50
N GLY A 312 4.89 5.95 -0.37
CA GLY A 312 5.30 4.73 0.29
C GLY A 312 4.47 3.59 -0.28
N SER A 313 5.08 2.46 -0.52
CA SER A 313 4.42 1.32 -1.13
C SER A 313 4.83 0.03 -0.44
N ALA A 314 3.90 -0.89 -0.31
CA ALA A 314 4.15 -2.18 0.32
C ALA A 314 4.02 -3.34 -0.67
N GLY A 315 4.92 -4.31 -0.57
CA GLY A 315 4.99 -5.50 -1.40
C GLY A 315 5.35 -6.74 -0.60
N LEU A 316 4.93 -7.89 -1.11
CA LEU A 316 5.09 -9.21 -0.48
C LEU A 316 6.34 -9.91 -1.01
N SER A 317 7.27 -10.27 -0.12
CA SER A 317 8.49 -11.01 -0.48
C SER A 317 8.16 -12.41 -1.01
N SER A 318 8.75 -12.80 -2.16
CA SER A 318 8.56 -14.18 -2.69
C SER A 318 9.18 -15.27 -1.82
N TYR A 319 10.02 -14.89 -0.88
CA TYR A 319 10.71 -15.79 0.05
C TYR A 319 10.32 -15.51 1.50
N ALA A 320 9.10 -14.99 1.71
CA ALA A 320 8.59 -14.70 3.05
C ALA A 320 8.66 -15.95 3.95
N PRO A 321 9.45 -15.93 5.05
CA PRO A 321 9.55 -17.06 5.98
C PRO A 321 8.23 -17.33 6.71
N HIS A 322 7.37 -16.32 6.83
CA HIS A 322 6.10 -16.38 7.57
C HIS A 322 4.93 -16.01 6.63
N PRO A 323 4.53 -16.91 5.69
CA PRO A 323 3.64 -16.59 4.59
C PRO A 323 2.23 -16.14 5.01
N HIS A 324 1.66 -16.73 6.07
CA HIS A 324 0.34 -16.31 6.57
C HIS A 324 0.42 -14.93 7.26
N ALA A 325 1.45 -14.73 8.08
CA ALA A 325 1.67 -13.44 8.75
C ALA A 325 1.95 -12.32 7.75
N ALA A 326 2.72 -12.62 6.69
CA ALA A 326 3.01 -11.67 5.62
C ALA A 326 1.74 -11.19 4.90
N VAL A 327 0.88 -12.12 4.47
CA VAL A 327 -0.38 -11.78 3.79
C VAL A 327 -1.35 -11.08 4.73
N LEU A 328 -1.45 -11.51 5.98
CA LEU A 328 -2.28 -10.88 7.01
C LEU A 328 -1.82 -9.43 7.27
N PHE A 329 -0.51 -9.18 7.31
CA PHE A 329 0.04 -7.86 7.53
C PHE A 329 -0.21 -6.92 6.33
N ILE A 330 -0.09 -7.43 5.10
CA ILE A 330 -0.47 -6.69 3.88
C ILE A 330 -1.97 -6.33 3.92
N ASP A 331 -2.86 -7.28 4.26
CA ASP A 331 -4.28 -7.01 4.42
C ASP A 331 -4.54 -5.89 5.45
N PHE A 332 -3.82 -5.92 6.58
CA PHE A 332 -3.93 -4.90 7.62
C PHE A 332 -3.43 -3.53 7.17
N LEU A 333 -2.27 -3.43 6.50
CA LEU A 333 -1.72 -2.16 6.02
C LEU A 333 -2.71 -1.42 5.11
N PHE A 334 -3.39 -2.16 4.22
CA PHE A 334 -4.36 -1.59 3.29
C PHE A 334 -5.78 -1.53 3.84
N SER A 335 -6.04 -2.05 5.05
CA SER A 335 -7.33 -1.97 5.71
C SER A 335 -7.65 -0.55 6.19
N PRO A 336 -8.93 -0.24 6.47
CA PRO A 336 -9.30 1.02 7.11
C PRO A 336 -8.55 1.31 8.42
N ASP A 337 -8.24 0.28 9.22
CA ASP A 337 -7.51 0.42 10.49
C ASP A 337 -6.06 0.88 10.24
N GLY A 338 -5.33 0.23 9.34
CA GLY A 338 -3.97 0.61 8.96
C GLY A 338 -3.91 2.00 8.33
N GLN A 339 -4.83 2.28 7.39
CA GLN A 339 -4.91 3.58 6.72
C GLN A 339 -5.23 4.73 7.69
N LYS A 340 -6.11 4.51 8.68
CA LYS A 340 -6.43 5.50 9.72
C LYS A 340 -5.20 5.88 10.56
N ILE A 341 -4.34 4.93 10.86
CA ILE A 341 -3.09 5.21 11.59
C ILE A 341 -2.17 6.08 10.73
N LEU A 342 -1.96 5.76 9.47
CA LEU A 342 -1.15 6.58 8.56
C LEU A 342 -1.71 7.99 8.38
N GLU A 343 -3.02 8.12 8.25
CA GLU A 343 -3.71 9.42 8.16
C GLU A 343 -3.56 10.27 9.43
N SER A 344 -3.44 9.65 10.62
CA SER A 344 -3.21 10.39 11.87
C SER A 344 -1.86 11.11 11.87
N TYR A 345 -0.91 10.64 11.07
CA TYR A 345 0.37 11.30 10.79
C TYR A 345 0.33 12.28 9.61
N ARG A 346 -0.89 12.64 9.14
CA ARG A 346 -1.14 13.52 7.99
C ARG A 346 -0.59 13.02 6.66
N TYR A 347 -0.27 11.74 6.55
CA TYR A 347 -0.05 11.13 5.24
C TYR A 347 -1.33 11.14 4.42
N GLY A 348 -1.17 11.25 3.10
CA GLY A 348 -2.26 11.08 2.16
C GLY A 348 -2.61 9.61 2.00
N SER A 349 -3.83 9.36 1.58
CA SER A 349 -4.36 8.03 1.27
C SER A 349 -4.79 7.93 -0.18
N ALA A 350 -4.42 6.83 -0.83
CA ALA A 350 -4.75 6.57 -2.22
C ALA A 350 -6.25 6.35 -2.49
N VAL A 351 -7.06 6.20 -1.44
CA VAL A 351 -8.53 6.08 -1.54
C VAL A 351 -9.27 7.41 -1.46
N LYS A 352 -8.56 8.51 -1.12
CA LYS A 352 -9.19 9.84 -0.94
C LYS A 352 -8.91 10.74 -2.13
N ASP A 353 -9.92 11.55 -2.49
CA ASP A 353 -9.73 12.71 -3.36
C ASP A 353 -9.38 13.94 -2.50
N TYR A 354 -8.28 14.62 -2.88
CA TYR A 354 -7.79 15.82 -2.20
C TYR A 354 -8.04 17.09 -3.03
N GLY A 355 -8.78 16.99 -4.15
CA GLY A 355 -9.09 18.10 -5.05
C GLY A 355 -7.92 18.57 -5.91
N PHE A 356 -6.86 17.77 -6.06
CA PHE A 356 -5.73 18.06 -6.93
C PHE A 356 -5.25 16.81 -7.71
N LYS A 357 -4.67 17.03 -8.89
CA LYS A 357 -4.12 15.97 -9.73
C LYS A 357 -2.79 15.47 -9.16
N ARG A 358 -2.75 14.19 -8.77
CA ARG A 358 -1.54 13.51 -8.29
C ARG A 358 -0.68 13.00 -9.45
N TRP A 359 0.62 12.97 -9.24
CA TRP A 359 1.57 12.31 -10.12
C TRP A 359 2.44 11.34 -9.31
N TYR A 360 2.22 10.07 -9.52
CA TYR A 360 3.07 9.01 -8.97
C TYR A 360 4.30 8.87 -9.86
N ILE A 361 5.42 9.34 -9.36
CA ILE A 361 6.63 9.64 -10.12
C ILE A 361 7.18 8.40 -10.82
N GLU A 362 7.24 7.30 -10.12
CA GLU A 362 7.82 6.04 -10.56
C GLU A 362 6.86 5.18 -11.39
N LYS A 363 5.59 5.56 -11.47
CA LYS A 363 4.53 4.77 -12.13
C LYS A 363 4.84 4.55 -13.61
N GLY A 364 4.94 3.26 -13.99
CA GLY A 364 5.18 2.84 -15.37
C GLY A 364 6.63 3.00 -15.84
N MET A 365 7.58 3.34 -14.95
CA MET A 365 9.01 3.44 -15.30
C MET A 365 9.74 2.13 -15.01
N SER A 366 10.81 1.87 -15.78
CA SER A 366 11.88 0.96 -15.39
C SER A 366 12.87 1.68 -14.45
N ILE A 367 13.77 0.92 -13.78
CA ILE A 367 14.83 1.50 -12.95
C ILE A 367 15.72 2.43 -13.79
N GLU A 368 16.13 1.99 -14.97
CA GLU A 368 17.01 2.73 -15.86
C GLU A 368 16.31 4.01 -16.41
N GLN A 369 15.00 3.97 -16.61
CA GLN A 369 14.22 5.16 -16.96
C GLN A 369 14.18 6.15 -15.81
N LEU A 370 13.92 5.67 -14.59
CA LEU A 370 13.88 6.52 -13.41
C LEU A 370 15.25 7.18 -13.14
N GLU A 371 16.35 6.44 -13.29
CA GLU A 371 17.71 6.98 -13.15
C GLU A 371 17.97 8.10 -14.16
N ARG A 372 17.70 7.86 -15.46
CA ARG A 372 17.88 8.90 -16.51
C ARG A 372 17.04 10.15 -16.25
N GLU A 373 15.79 9.98 -15.86
CA GLU A 373 14.93 11.13 -15.56
C GLU A 373 15.39 11.85 -14.29
N SER A 374 15.82 11.14 -13.25
CA SER A 374 16.38 11.72 -12.04
C SER A 374 17.61 12.56 -12.33
N ASP A 375 18.56 12.05 -13.13
CA ASP A 375 19.75 12.78 -13.58
C ASP A 375 19.39 14.07 -14.33
N ARG A 376 18.37 14.00 -15.20
CA ARG A 376 17.84 15.15 -15.93
C ARG A 376 17.24 16.20 -15.01
N TRP A 377 16.45 15.77 -14.00
CA TRP A 377 15.85 16.67 -13.03
C TRP A 377 16.89 17.33 -12.13
N GLU A 378 17.89 16.57 -11.68
CA GLU A 378 18.99 17.09 -10.90
C GLU A 378 19.84 18.11 -11.69
N LYS A 379 20.09 17.85 -12.99
CA LYS A 379 20.77 18.80 -13.85
C LYS A 379 20.01 20.13 -13.90
N TRP A 380 18.71 20.10 -14.16
CA TRP A 380 17.89 21.31 -14.18
C TRP A 380 17.77 22.00 -12.84
N LEU A 381 17.73 21.25 -11.75
CA LEU A 381 17.74 21.82 -10.40
C LEU A 381 19.04 22.60 -10.14
N ARG A 382 20.18 22.06 -10.58
CA ARG A 382 21.47 22.77 -10.49
C ARG A 382 21.52 24.02 -11.37
N GLU A 383 20.96 23.94 -12.58
CA GLU A 383 20.88 25.12 -13.49
C GLU A 383 20.04 26.26 -12.88
N LEU A 384 18.92 25.94 -12.21
CA LEU A 384 18.09 26.95 -11.52
C LEU A 384 18.85 27.68 -10.40
N GLY A 385 19.81 27.03 -9.75
CA GLY A 385 20.62 27.61 -8.69
C GLY A 385 21.88 28.35 -9.14
N ARG A 386 22.21 28.32 -10.44
CA ARG A 386 23.36 29.06 -10.96
C ARG A 386 23.03 30.54 -11.04
N LYS A 387 23.93 31.39 -10.52
CA LYS A 387 23.88 32.85 -10.66
C LYS A 387 24.53 33.29 -11.95
#